data_d5c177690bdaca113a64696c2d584ee3
#
_entry.id   d5c177690bdaca113a64696c2d584ee3
#
_cell.length_a   1.000
_cell.length_b   1.000
_cell.length_c   1.000
_cell.angle_alpha   90.00
_cell.angle_beta   90.00
_cell.angle_gamma   90.00
#
_symmetry.space_group_name_H-M   'P 1'
#
loop_
_entity.id
_entity.type
_entity.pdbx_description
1 polymer ?
#
loop_
_entity_poly.entity_id
_entity_poly.type
_entity_poly.pdbx_seq_one_letter_code
_entity_poly.pdbx_strand_id
1 'polypeptide(L)'
;DIQMTQSPSSLSASVGDRVTITCRASQDVNTAVAWYQQKPGKAPKLLIVSASFLVSGVPSRFSGSRSGTDFTLTISSLQPEDFATYVCQQHYTTPPTFGQGTKLEIKRTVAAPSVFIFPPSDEQLKSGTASVVCLLNNFYPREAKVQWKVDNALQSGNSQESVTEQDSKDSTVSLSSTLTLSKADYEKHKVVACEVTHQGLSSPVTKSFNRGECGGGGSGGGGSDYKDDDDK
;
A
#
# COMPACT_ATOMS: atom_id res chain seq x y z
N ASP A 1 12.16 -13.74 -29.52
CA ASP A 1 11.37 -12.61 -29.06
C ASP A 1 12.28 -11.45 -28.64
N ILE A 2 11.82 -10.24 -28.89
CA ILE A 2 12.54 -9.03 -28.42
C ILE A 2 12.30 -8.87 -26.92
N GLN A 3 13.39 -8.71 -26.16
CA GLN A 3 13.31 -8.47 -24.73
C GLN A 3 13.36 -6.96 -24.45
N MET A 4 12.49 -6.51 -23.55
CA MET A 4 12.46 -5.13 -23.07
C MET A 4 12.93 -5.14 -21.61
N THR A 5 14.07 -4.52 -21.34
CA THR A 5 14.65 -4.45 -19.99
C THR A 5 14.38 -3.08 -19.40
N GLN A 6 13.54 -3.05 -18.39
CA GLN A 6 13.09 -1.80 -17.75
C GLN A 6 13.81 -1.58 -16.42
N SER A 7 14.17 -0.33 -16.15
CA SER A 7 14.84 0.08 -14.91
C SER A 7 14.42 1.48 -14.49
N PRO A 8 14.37 1.76 -13.17
CA PRO A 8 14.50 0.80 -12.08
C PRO A 8 13.24 -0.05 -11.91
N SER A 9 13.30 -1.11 -11.10
CA SER A 9 12.11 -1.93 -10.81
C SER A 9 11.15 -1.23 -9.85
N SER A 10 11.67 -0.38 -8.98
CA SER A 10 10.88 0.45 -8.07
C SER A 10 11.59 1.79 -7.86
N LEU A 11 10.81 2.81 -7.53
CA LEU A 11 11.30 4.18 -7.42
C LEU A 11 10.43 4.94 -6.43
N SER A 12 11.08 5.69 -5.54
CA SER A 12 10.41 6.58 -4.59
C SER A 12 10.86 8.01 -4.85
N ALA A 13 9.91 8.92 -5.02
CA ALA A 13 10.21 10.32 -5.31
C ALA A 13 9.16 11.24 -4.70
N SER A 14 9.54 12.49 -4.46
CA SER A 14 8.68 13.51 -3.85
C SER A 14 7.86 14.26 -4.90
N VAL A 15 6.72 14.79 -4.48
CA VAL A 15 5.91 15.67 -5.33
C VAL A 15 6.78 16.84 -5.84
N GLY A 16 6.68 17.11 -7.13
CA GLY A 16 7.49 18.13 -7.79
C GLY A 16 8.80 17.63 -8.38
N ASP A 17 9.24 16.44 -8.04
CA ASP A 17 10.48 15.86 -8.58
C ASP A 17 10.32 15.47 -10.05
N ARG A 18 11.46 15.49 -10.76
CA ARG A 18 11.59 14.93 -12.10
C ARG A 18 11.92 13.45 -11.99
N VAL A 19 11.13 12.60 -12.62
CA VAL A 19 11.28 11.14 -12.60
C VAL A 19 11.58 10.65 -14.01
N THR A 20 12.55 9.75 -14.12
CA THR A 20 12.95 9.13 -15.38
C THR A 20 12.95 7.62 -15.25
N ILE A 21 12.25 6.94 -16.16
CA ILE A 21 12.19 5.49 -16.26
C ILE A 21 12.73 5.10 -17.63
N THR A 22 13.63 4.11 -17.66
CA THR A 22 14.32 3.68 -18.87
C THR A 22 13.92 2.25 -19.25
N CYS A 23 13.78 2.02 -20.54
CA CYS A 23 13.50 0.73 -21.12
C CYS A 23 14.46 0.49 -22.30
N ARG A 24 15.19 -0.63 -22.28
CA ARG A 24 16.13 -0.99 -23.33
C ARG A 24 15.61 -2.18 -24.11
N ALA A 25 15.53 -2.06 -25.44
CA ALA A 25 15.19 -3.17 -26.32
C ALA A 25 16.43 -4.00 -26.64
N SER A 26 16.28 -5.33 -26.72
CA SER A 26 17.37 -6.24 -27.02
C SER A 26 17.86 -6.13 -28.46
N GLN A 27 17.07 -5.53 -29.33
CA GLN A 27 17.41 -5.25 -30.73
C GLN A 27 16.63 -4.04 -31.22
N ASP A 28 16.90 -3.58 -32.44
CA ASP A 28 16.24 -2.41 -33.01
C ASP A 28 14.72 -2.65 -33.09
N VAL A 29 13.96 -1.74 -32.53
CA VAL A 29 12.49 -1.71 -32.59
C VAL A 29 11.97 -0.43 -33.24
N ASN A 30 12.88 0.34 -33.87
CA ASN A 30 12.57 1.67 -34.41
C ASN A 30 11.91 2.53 -33.33
N THR A 31 10.79 3.19 -33.63
CA THR A 31 10.03 3.99 -32.65
C THR A 31 8.83 3.22 -32.07
N ALA A 32 8.70 1.92 -32.35
CA ALA A 32 7.53 1.14 -32.00
C ALA A 32 7.52 0.73 -30.51
N VAL A 33 7.56 1.73 -29.62
CA VAL A 33 7.50 1.55 -28.16
C VAL A 33 6.38 2.42 -27.60
N ALA A 34 5.56 1.80 -26.75
CA ALA A 34 4.49 2.44 -26.01
C ALA A 34 4.77 2.39 -24.51
N TRP A 35 4.21 3.35 -23.79
CA TRP A 35 4.27 3.40 -22.33
C TRP A 35 2.86 3.37 -21.75
N TYR A 36 2.67 2.56 -20.71
CA TYR A 36 1.42 2.39 -20.00
C TYR A 36 1.57 2.77 -18.54
N GLN A 37 0.50 3.33 -17.98
CA GLN A 37 0.34 3.55 -16.55
C GLN A 37 -0.75 2.61 -16.04
N GLN A 38 -0.47 1.85 -14.99
CA GLN A 38 -1.46 1.00 -14.35
C GLN A 38 -1.55 1.32 -12.87
N LYS A 39 -2.72 1.77 -12.45
CA LYS A 39 -3.04 1.99 -11.03
C LYS A 39 -3.59 0.71 -10.43
N PRO A 40 -3.43 0.51 -9.09
CA PRO A 40 -3.89 -0.71 -8.43
C PRO A 40 -5.37 -0.99 -8.70
N GLY A 41 -5.67 -2.22 -9.10
CA GLY A 41 -7.03 -2.67 -9.38
C GLY A 41 -7.66 -2.08 -10.64
N LYS A 42 -6.90 -1.35 -11.47
CA LYS A 42 -7.38 -0.73 -12.70
C LYS A 42 -6.70 -1.33 -13.92
N ALA A 43 -7.34 -1.15 -15.09
CA ALA A 43 -6.74 -1.51 -16.36
C ALA A 43 -5.58 -0.57 -16.71
N PRO A 44 -4.57 -1.05 -17.47
CA PRO A 44 -3.52 -0.17 -17.96
C PRO A 44 -4.08 0.95 -18.82
N LYS A 45 -3.49 2.14 -18.69
CA LYS A 45 -3.82 3.32 -19.48
C LYS A 45 -2.64 3.65 -20.39
N LEU A 46 -2.90 3.83 -21.68
CA LEU A 46 -1.87 4.22 -22.63
C LEU A 46 -1.50 5.69 -22.44
N LEU A 47 -0.21 5.96 -22.29
CA LEU A 47 0.33 7.33 -22.11
C LEU A 47 1.03 7.84 -23.35
N ILE A 48 1.93 7.03 -23.91
CA ILE A 48 2.84 7.38 -25.00
C ILE A 48 2.76 6.31 -26.07
N VAL A 49 2.71 6.69 -27.32
CA VAL A 49 2.86 5.82 -28.50
C VAL A 49 4.03 6.29 -29.34
N SER A 50 4.56 5.37 -30.18
CA SER A 50 5.64 5.70 -31.12
C SER A 50 6.81 6.44 -30.45
N ALA A 51 7.20 5.96 -29.28
CA ALA A 51 8.28 6.45 -28.41
C ALA A 51 8.06 7.83 -27.80
N SER A 52 7.44 8.79 -28.50
CA SER A 52 7.39 10.19 -28.02
C SER A 52 6.03 10.86 -28.19
N PHE A 53 5.05 10.20 -28.81
CA PHE A 53 3.75 10.81 -29.04
C PHE A 53 2.85 10.68 -27.80
N LEU A 54 2.48 11.84 -27.21
CA LEU A 54 1.61 11.90 -26.04
C LEU A 54 0.17 11.67 -26.47
N VAL A 55 -0.49 10.68 -25.86
CA VAL A 55 -1.89 10.37 -26.12
C VAL A 55 -2.79 11.51 -25.63
N SER A 56 -3.84 11.81 -26.37
CA SER A 56 -4.79 12.87 -26.03
C SER A 56 -5.37 12.65 -24.63
N GLY A 57 -5.42 13.71 -23.83
CA GLY A 57 -5.92 13.69 -22.47
C GLY A 57 -4.88 13.33 -21.41
N VAL A 58 -3.68 12.91 -21.80
CA VAL A 58 -2.57 12.67 -20.87
C VAL A 58 -1.91 13.98 -20.49
N PRO A 59 -1.65 14.24 -19.19
CA PRO A 59 -1.03 15.50 -18.77
C PRO A 59 0.33 15.76 -19.44
N SER A 60 0.61 17.04 -19.74
CA SER A 60 1.83 17.43 -20.45
C SER A 60 3.12 17.22 -19.66
N ARG A 61 3.04 16.91 -18.36
CA ARG A 61 4.22 16.56 -17.57
C ARG A 61 4.84 15.23 -17.96
N PHE A 62 4.09 14.38 -18.68
CA PHE A 62 4.60 13.13 -19.24
C PHE A 62 5.23 13.37 -20.60
N SER A 63 6.39 12.77 -20.82
CA SER A 63 7.07 12.80 -22.13
C SER A 63 7.85 11.53 -22.35
N GLY A 64 8.06 11.19 -23.61
CA GLY A 64 8.85 10.04 -24.02
C GLY A 64 9.96 10.44 -24.97
N SER A 65 11.08 9.74 -24.93
CA SER A 65 12.20 9.93 -25.83
C SER A 65 12.85 8.61 -26.22
N ARG A 66 13.62 8.64 -27.30
CA ARG A 66 14.37 7.51 -27.82
C ARG A 66 15.81 7.93 -28.11
N SER A 67 16.75 7.04 -27.73
CA SER A 67 18.13 7.09 -28.20
C SER A 67 18.55 5.67 -28.58
N GLY A 68 18.54 5.38 -29.90
CA GLY A 68 18.82 4.02 -30.38
C GLY A 68 17.81 2.99 -29.89
N THR A 69 18.25 2.08 -29.05
CA THR A 69 17.40 1.06 -28.42
C THR A 69 17.00 1.43 -26.98
N ASP A 70 17.37 2.61 -26.52
CA ASP A 70 17.02 3.13 -25.19
C ASP A 70 15.81 4.07 -25.29
N PHE A 71 14.77 3.75 -24.51
CA PHE A 71 13.52 4.53 -24.45
C PHE A 71 13.33 5.03 -23.04
N THR A 72 12.90 6.28 -22.93
CA THR A 72 12.79 6.96 -21.64
C THR A 72 11.42 7.56 -21.49
N LEU A 73 10.75 7.27 -20.36
CA LEU A 73 9.57 7.99 -19.89
C LEU A 73 10.00 8.98 -18.83
N THR A 74 9.60 10.24 -18.97
CA THR A 74 9.91 11.30 -18.01
C THR A 74 8.63 11.92 -17.51
N ILE A 75 8.55 12.09 -16.18
CA ILE A 75 7.53 12.91 -15.52
C ILE A 75 8.27 14.14 -15.00
N SER A 76 7.96 15.31 -15.56
CA SER A 76 8.74 16.54 -15.28
C SER A 76 8.51 17.10 -13.89
N SER A 77 7.31 16.93 -13.33
CA SER A 77 6.93 17.40 -12.00
C SER A 77 5.91 16.43 -11.42
N LEU A 78 6.37 15.53 -10.58
CA LEU A 78 5.58 14.43 -10.04
C LEU A 78 4.41 14.94 -9.20
N GLN A 79 3.23 14.36 -9.43
CA GLN A 79 2.02 14.64 -8.68
C GLN A 79 1.61 13.42 -7.86
N PRO A 80 0.85 13.58 -6.75
CA PRO A 80 0.44 12.44 -5.93
C PRO A 80 -0.35 11.38 -6.70
N GLU A 81 -1.15 11.79 -7.68
CA GLU A 81 -1.94 10.89 -8.53
C GLU A 81 -1.08 10.08 -9.52
N ASP A 82 0.20 10.36 -9.63
CA ASP A 82 1.12 9.63 -10.51
C ASP A 82 1.62 8.31 -9.89
N PHE A 83 1.24 8.01 -8.64
CA PHE A 83 1.49 6.71 -8.04
C PHE A 83 0.86 5.61 -8.90
N ALA A 84 1.70 4.73 -9.42
CA ALA A 84 1.28 3.67 -10.34
C ALA A 84 2.47 2.78 -10.68
N THR A 85 2.21 1.72 -11.44
CA THR A 85 3.24 0.96 -12.13
C THR A 85 3.27 1.41 -13.59
N TYR A 86 4.47 1.68 -14.09
CA TYR A 86 4.70 2.12 -15.47
C TYR A 86 5.39 1.01 -16.23
N VAL A 87 4.92 0.71 -17.45
CA VAL A 87 5.40 -0.41 -18.26
C VAL A 87 5.63 0.04 -19.68
N CYS A 88 6.78 -0.33 -20.24
CA CYS A 88 7.07 -0.16 -21.67
C CYS A 88 6.65 -1.40 -22.46
N GLN A 89 6.35 -1.21 -23.74
CA GLN A 89 5.98 -2.29 -24.65
C GLN A 89 6.57 -2.02 -26.03
N GLN A 90 7.17 -3.03 -26.66
CA GLN A 90 7.47 -2.97 -28.08
C GLN A 90 6.37 -3.66 -28.89
N HIS A 91 6.03 -3.08 -30.01
CA HIS A 91 5.09 -3.67 -30.99
C HIS A 91 5.70 -3.71 -32.39
N TYR A 92 7.02 -3.71 -32.48
CA TYR A 92 7.75 -3.76 -33.73
C TYR A 92 7.65 -5.13 -34.38
N THR A 93 7.74 -6.20 -33.59
CA THR A 93 7.56 -7.56 -34.02
C THR A 93 6.55 -8.32 -33.16
N THR A 94 5.97 -9.37 -33.73
CA THR A 94 5.09 -10.29 -33.00
C THR A 94 5.92 -11.40 -32.36
N PRO A 95 5.70 -11.75 -31.07
CA PRO A 95 4.68 -11.17 -30.19
C PRO A 95 5.12 -9.83 -29.61
N PRO A 96 4.17 -8.92 -29.29
CA PRO A 96 4.48 -7.75 -28.47
C PRO A 96 5.04 -8.19 -27.13
N THR A 97 6.08 -7.50 -26.65
CA THR A 97 6.72 -7.83 -25.38
C THR A 97 6.79 -6.60 -24.50
N PHE A 98 6.74 -6.82 -23.18
CA PHE A 98 6.67 -5.78 -22.16
C PHE A 98 7.94 -5.75 -21.32
N GLY A 99 8.28 -4.59 -20.79
CA GLY A 99 9.21 -4.48 -19.68
C GLY A 99 8.61 -5.06 -18.41
N GLN A 100 9.43 -5.22 -17.37
CA GLN A 100 9.03 -5.83 -16.10
C GLN A 100 8.16 -4.89 -15.23
N GLY A 101 8.09 -3.63 -15.59
CA GLY A 101 7.38 -2.62 -14.81
C GLY A 101 8.27 -1.87 -13.84
N THR A 102 7.89 -0.63 -13.56
CA THR A 102 8.49 0.23 -12.52
C THR A 102 7.37 0.67 -11.59
N LYS A 103 7.44 0.28 -10.33
CA LYS A 103 6.50 0.74 -9.32
C LYS A 103 6.98 2.06 -8.76
N LEU A 104 6.19 3.11 -8.95
CA LEU A 104 6.48 4.46 -8.48
C LEU A 104 5.71 4.73 -7.20
N GLU A 105 6.43 4.95 -6.10
CA GLU A 105 5.93 5.40 -4.82
C GLU A 105 6.16 6.89 -4.66
N ILE A 106 5.20 7.60 -4.10
CA ILE A 106 5.33 9.01 -3.76
C ILE A 106 5.95 9.12 -2.36
N LYS A 107 7.10 9.81 -2.26
CA LYS A 107 7.76 10.10 -1.00
C LYS A 107 7.15 11.36 -0.40
N ARG A 108 6.80 11.30 0.87
CA ARG A 108 6.20 12.42 1.59
C ARG A 108 6.79 12.53 3.00
N THR A 109 6.37 13.53 3.75
CA THR A 109 6.75 13.66 5.16
C THR A 109 6.20 12.52 6.01
N VAL A 110 6.88 12.23 7.10
CA VAL A 110 6.44 11.20 8.05
C VAL A 110 5.07 11.57 8.63
N ALA A 111 4.17 10.60 8.64
CA ALA A 111 2.85 10.72 9.26
C ALA A 111 2.65 9.52 10.18
N ALA A 112 2.36 9.79 11.45
CA ALA A 112 2.07 8.75 12.42
C ALA A 112 0.70 8.12 12.16
N PRO A 113 0.54 6.80 12.39
CA PRO A 113 -0.76 6.17 12.25
C PRO A 113 -1.72 6.56 13.37
N SER A 114 -3.00 6.65 13.04
CA SER A 114 -4.09 6.58 14.00
C SER A 114 -4.43 5.11 14.21
N VAL A 115 -4.46 4.66 15.45
CA VAL A 115 -4.59 3.23 15.77
C VAL A 115 -5.94 2.95 16.41
N PHE A 116 -6.62 1.92 15.91
CA PHE A 116 -7.93 1.48 16.39
C PHE A 116 -7.92 -0.03 16.56
N ILE A 117 -8.55 -0.52 17.63
CA ILE A 117 -8.74 -1.95 17.86
C ILE A 117 -10.22 -2.30 17.83
N PHE A 118 -10.55 -3.44 17.23
CA PHE A 118 -11.92 -3.92 17.08
C PHE A 118 -12.05 -5.32 17.66
N PRO A 119 -12.88 -5.50 18.69
CA PRO A 119 -13.18 -6.84 19.21
C PRO A 119 -13.90 -7.71 18.17
N PRO A 120 -13.89 -9.04 18.32
CA PRO A 120 -14.71 -9.88 17.45
C PRO A 120 -16.19 -9.61 17.68
N SER A 121 -16.98 -9.76 16.63
CA SER A 121 -18.44 -9.65 16.74
C SER A 121 -19.04 -10.84 17.48
N ASP A 122 -20.15 -10.64 18.15
CA ASP A 122 -20.88 -11.73 18.80
C ASP A 122 -21.35 -12.77 17.77
N GLU A 123 -21.71 -12.33 16.59
CA GLU A 123 -22.09 -13.23 15.49
C GLU A 123 -20.95 -14.16 15.09
N GLN A 124 -19.73 -13.65 14.96
CA GLN A 124 -18.58 -14.49 14.65
C GLN A 124 -18.29 -15.49 15.75
N LEU A 125 -18.40 -15.08 17.01
CA LEU A 125 -18.13 -15.96 18.16
C LEU A 125 -19.06 -17.17 18.16
N LYS A 126 -20.29 -17.03 17.67
CA LYS A 126 -21.21 -18.18 17.52
C LYS A 126 -20.70 -19.22 16.55
N SER A 127 -19.84 -18.85 15.61
CA SER A 127 -19.25 -19.78 14.64
C SER A 127 -18.01 -20.52 15.17
N GLY A 128 -17.51 -20.17 16.34
CA GLY A 128 -16.38 -20.83 16.99
C GLY A 128 -15.02 -20.18 16.74
N THR A 129 -14.97 -19.00 16.12
CA THR A 129 -13.75 -18.28 15.82
C THR A 129 -13.85 -16.84 16.31
N ALA A 130 -12.72 -16.26 16.72
CA ALA A 130 -12.61 -14.87 17.12
C ALA A 130 -11.52 -14.18 16.30
N SER A 131 -11.89 -13.18 15.51
CA SER A 131 -10.96 -12.31 14.81
C SER A 131 -10.91 -10.94 15.48
N VAL A 132 -9.73 -10.55 15.92
CA VAL A 132 -9.47 -9.23 16.48
C VAL A 132 -8.69 -8.42 15.45
N VAL A 133 -9.15 -7.21 15.16
CA VAL A 133 -8.54 -6.38 14.13
C VAL A 133 -7.92 -5.13 14.75
N CYS A 134 -6.70 -4.85 14.36
CA CYS A 134 -6.00 -3.60 14.66
C CYS A 134 -5.84 -2.81 13.36
N LEU A 135 -6.33 -1.59 13.31
CA LEU A 135 -6.23 -0.71 12.16
C LEU A 135 -5.23 0.40 12.44
N LEU A 136 -4.24 0.53 11.56
CA LEU A 136 -3.31 1.64 11.51
C LEU A 136 -3.70 2.51 10.31
N ASN A 137 -4.17 3.71 10.56
CA ASN A 137 -4.79 4.52 9.53
C ASN A 137 -3.93 5.71 9.13
N ASN A 138 -3.76 5.90 7.82
CA ASN A 138 -3.16 7.08 7.19
C ASN A 138 -1.78 7.43 7.72
N PHE A 139 -0.81 6.56 7.50
CA PHE A 139 0.57 6.75 7.96
C PHE A 139 1.56 6.68 6.79
N TYR A 140 2.76 7.19 7.04
CA TYR A 140 3.89 7.11 6.12
C TYR A 140 5.21 7.25 6.91
N PRO A 141 6.28 6.48 6.62
CA PRO A 141 6.39 5.46 5.59
C PRO A 141 5.64 4.18 5.93
N ARG A 142 5.64 3.23 4.99
CA ARG A 142 4.91 1.96 5.09
C ARG A 142 5.39 1.07 6.23
N GLU A 143 6.67 1.14 6.57
CA GLU A 143 7.27 0.30 7.60
C GLU A 143 6.64 0.59 8.95
N ALA A 144 6.01 -0.42 9.52
CA ALA A 144 5.40 -0.38 10.84
C ALA A 144 5.48 -1.76 11.47
N LYS A 145 5.55 -1.80 12.79
CA LYS A 145 5.58 -3.04 13.54
C LYS A 145 4.32 -3.12 14.39
N VAL A 146 3.57 -4.21 14.22
CA VAL A 146 2.37 -4.50 14.99
C VAL A 146 2.62 -5.76 15.80
N GLN A 147 2.47 -5.68 17.11
CA GLN A 147 2.58 -6.81 18.02
C GLN A 147 1.26 -7.02 18.76
N TRP A 148 0.80 -8.26 18.78
CA TRP A 148 -0.38 -8.67 19.53
C TRP A 148 0.03 -9.24 20.86
N LYS A 149 -0.68 -8.84 21.92
CA LYS A 149 -0.53 -9.37 23.27
C LYS A 149 -1.89 -9.80 23.81
N VAL A 150 -1.95 -11.00 24.34
CA VAL A 150 -3.15 -11.54 24.99
C VAL A 150 -2.78 -11.82 26.43
N ASP A 151 -3.40 -11.13 27.39
CA ASP A 151 -3.01 -11.14 28.80
C ASP A 151 -1.49 -10.96 28.98
N ASN A 152 -0.90 -9.98 28.28
CA ASN A 152 0.53 -9.69 28.22
C ASN A 152 1.42 -10.74 27.55
N ALA A 153 0.87 -11.82 27.02
CA ALA A 153 1.64 -12.81 26.26
C ALA A 153 1.75 -12.40 24.80
N LEU A 154 2.98 -12.22 24.32
CA LEU A 154 3.26 -11.89 22.93
C LEU A 154 2.80 -13.03 22.01
N GLN A 155 1.99 -12.70 21.03
CA GLN A 155 1.47 -13.66 20.06
C GLN A 155 2.42 -13.81 18.88
N SER A 156 2.46 -15.02 18.30
CA SER A 156 3.28 -15.32 17.13
C SER A 156 2.60 -16.38 16.27
N GLY A 157 2.59 -16.17 14.97
CA GLY A 157 2.10 -17.16 14.00
C GLY A 157 0.58 -17.21 13.83
N ASN A 158 -0.19 -16.37 14.51
CA ASN A 158 -1.65 -16.35 14.47
C ASN A 158 -2.24 -15.01 14.00
N SER A 159 -1.44 -14.19 13.34
CA SER A 159 -1.90 -12.91 12.78
C SER A 159 -1.50 -12.76 11.33
N GLN A 160 -2.28 -11.98 10.60
CA GLN A 160 -2.02 -11.63 9.19
C GLN A 160 -2.22 -10.14 9.01
N GLU A 161 -1.39 -9.56 8.16
CA GLU A 161 -1.44 -8.15 7.83
C GLU A 161 -1.85 -7.93 6.37
N SER A 162 -2.57 -6.85 6.12
CA SER A 162 -2.87 -6.35 4.79
C SER A 162 -2.63 -4.85 4.76
N VAL A 163 -1.97 -4.37 3.72
CA VAL A 163 -1.62 -2.95 3.56
C VAL A 163 -2.30 -2.42 2.32
N THR A 164 -2.90 -1.24 2.41
CA THR A 164 -3.45 -0.55 1.26
C THR A 164 -2.35 -0.05 0.34
N GLU A 165 -2.71 0.21 -0.90
CA GLU A 165 -1.86 1.00 -1.77
C GLU A 165 -1.84 2.45 -1.30
N GLN A 166 -0.84 3.18 -1.73
CA GLN A 166 -0.66 4.58 -1.37
C GLN A 166 -1.85 5.42 -1.85
N ASP A 167 -2.36 6.28 -0.98
CA ASP A 167 -3.48 7.15 -1.31
C ASP A 167 -3.09 8.15 -2.40
N SER A 168 -3.99 8.35 -3.38
CA SER A 168 -3.73 9.21 -4.52
C SER A 168 -3.75 10.70 -4.21
N LYS A 169 -4.22 11.08 -3.02
CA LYS A 169 -4.33 12.48 -2.59
C LYS A 169 -3.29 12.87 -1.56
N ASP A 170 -3.15 12.09 -0.49
CA ASP A 170 -2.26 12.42 0.63
C ASP A 170 -1.01 11.53 0.70
N SER A 171 -0.90 10.53 -0.16
CA SER A 171 0.25 9.63 -0.27
C SER A 171 0.50 8.77 0.97
N THR A 172 -0.48 8.61 1.85
CA THR A 172 -0.40 7.73 3.01
C THR A 172 -0.84 6.31 2.68
N VAL A 173 -0.55 5.38 3.57
CA VAL A 173 -1.04 4.00 3.53
C VAL A 173 -1.79 3.69 4.82
N SER A 174 -2.58 2.63 4.79
CA SER A 174 -3.25 2.07 5.97
C SER A 174 -2.98 0.58 6.05
N LEU A 175 -2.97 0.04 7.26
CA LEU A 175 -2.66 -1.35 7.51
C LEU A 175 -3.68 -1.94 8.46
N SER A 176 -4.15 -3.15 8.17
CA SER A 176 -4.91 -3.95 9.10
C SER A 176 -4.10 -5.15 9.53
N SER A 177 -4.08 -5.44 10.83
CA SER A 177 -3.55 -6.69 11.39
C SER A 177 -4.72 -7.45 12.01
N THR A 178 -4.87 -8.72 11.65
CA THR A 178 -5.95 -9.56 12.15
C THR A 178 -5.36 -10.70 12.96
N LEU A 179 -5.70 -10.74 14.26
CA LEU A 179 -5.37 -11.84 15.16
C LEU A 179 -6.54 -12.82 15.14
N THR A 180 -6.26 -14.08 14.83
CA THR A 180 -7.27 -15.13 14.79
C THR A 180 -7.04 -16.11 15.93
N LEU A 181 -8.05 -16.25 16.79
CA LEU A 181 -8.09 -17.19 17.91
C LEU A 181 -9.32 -18.09 17.77
N SER A 182 -9.25 -19.30 18.32
CA SER A 182 -10.46 -20.08 18.54
C SER A 182 -11.33 -19.37 19.59
N LYS A 183 -12.63 -19.60 19.54
CA LYS A 183 -13.54 -19.09 20.57
C LYS A 183 -13.09 -19.54 21.97
N ALA A 184 -12.67 -20.79 22.10
CA ALA A 184 -12.21 -21.33 23.37
C ALA A 184 -10.99 -20.60 23.92
N ASP A 185 -9.99 -20.35 23.07
CA ASP A 185 -8.78 -19.60 23.47
C ASP A 185 -9.11 -18.15 23.78
N TYR A 186 -9.96 -17.52 22.97
CA TYR A 186 -10.38 -16.14 23.19
C TYR A 186 -11.07 -15.98 24.56
N GLU A 187 -11.96 -16.91 24.93
CA GLU A 187 -12.71 -16.85 26.18
C GLU A 187 -11.89 -17.17 27.43
N LYS A 188 -10.69 -17.75 27.26
CA LYS A 188 -9.76 -18.01 28.37
C LYS A 188 -9.01 -16.78 28.83
N HIS A 189 -9.03 -15.69 28.08
CA HIS A 189 -8.24 -14.50 28.31
C HIS A 189 -9.11 -13.26 28.46
N LYS A 190 -8.57 -12.23 29.10
CA LYS A 190 -9.31 -11.01 29.38
C LYS A 190 -8.89 -9.85 28.50
N VAL A 191 -7.59 -9.54 28.46
CA VAL A 191 -7.05 -8.35 27.81
C VAL A 191 -6.43 -8.72 26.47
N VAL A 192 -6.89 -8.08 25.41
CA VAL A 192 -6.29 -8.18 24.08
C VAL A 192 -5.75 -6.82 23.69
N ALA A 193 -4.48 -6.75 23.33
CA ALA A 193 -3.80 -5.51 23.02
C ALA A 193 -3.06 -5.58 21.70
N CYS A 194 -3.08 -4.46 20.98
CA CYS A 194 -2.31 -4.21 19.78
C CYS A 194 -1.28 -3.11 20.09
N GLU A 195 0.01 -3.42 19.95
CA GLU A 195 1.10 -2.47 20.14
C GLU A 195 1.71 -2.11 18.79
N VAL A 196 1.78 -0.81 18.51
CA VAL A 196 2.24 -0.28 17.21
C VAL A 196 3.50 0.54 17.39
N THR A 197 4.52 0.21 16.62
CA THR A 197 5.76 0.96 16.50
C THR A 197 5.88 1.54 15.10
N HIS A 198 6.13 2.84 15.02
CA HIS A 198 6.28 3.55 13.75
C HIS A 198 7.20 4.76 13.93
N GLN A 199 7.88 5.14 12.87
CA GLN A 199 8.83 6.26 12.88
C GLN A 199 8.19 7.57 13.34
N GLY A 200 6.90 7.78 13.05
CA GLY A 200 6.17 8.99 13.43
C GLY A 200 5.70 9.01 14.88
N LEU A 201 5.89 7.91 15.62
CA LEU A 201 5.52 7.80 17.02
C LEU A 201 6.78 7.89 17.88
N SER A 202 6.77 8.78 18.88
CA SER A 202 7.90 8.93 19.81
C SER A 202 8.07 7.71 20.71
N SER A 203 6.98 6.98 20.97
CA SER A 203 6.97 5.72 21.72
C SER A 203 5.86 4.84 21.17
N PRO A 204 5.93 3.49 21.36
CA PRO A 204 4.89 2.60 20.88
C PRO A 204 3.51 2.98 21.43
N VAL A 205 2.50 2.87 20.57
CA VAL A 205 1.11 3.11 20.93
C VAL A 205 0.43 1.76 21.12
N THR A 206 -0.26 1.60 22.27
CA THR A 206 -1.01 0.38 22.57
C THR A 206 -2.50 0.70 22.62
N LYS A 207 -3.29 -0.05 21.87
CA LYS A 207 -4.74 -0.09 21.98
C LYS A 207 -5.15 -1.44 22.49
N SER A 208 -6.09 -1.47 23.43
CA SER A 208 -6.52 -2.70 24.07
C SER A 208 -7.99 -2.66 24.44
N PHE A 209 -8.55 -3.81 24.69
CA PHE A 209 -9.88 -3.95 25.29
C PHE A 209 -9.90 -5.11 26.25
N ASN A 210 -10.84 -5.08 27.19
CA ASN A 210 -11.14 -6.19 28.07
C ASN A 210 -12.32 -6.96 27.50
N ARG A 211 -12.17 -8.25 27.28
CA ARG A 211 -13.24 -9.10 26.75
C ARG A 211 -14.49 -8.99 27.63
N GLY A 212 -15.63 -8.73 26.98
CA GLY A 212 -16.91 -8.65 27.66
C GLY A 212 -17.20 -7.36 28.40
N GLU A 213 -16.28 -6.39 28.40
CA GLU A 213 -16.51 -5.07 28.95
C GLU A 213 -16.91 -4.08 27.86
N CYS A 214 -18.03 -3.41 28.04
CA CYS A 214 -18.46 -2.30 27.21
C CYS A 214 -17.81 -1.01 27.68
N GLY A 215 -17.23 -0.22 26.76
CA GLY A 215 -16.88 1.15 27.08
C GLY A 215 -15.58 1.32 27.83
N GLY A 216 -14.57 0.57 27.51
CA GLY A 216 -13.24 1.05 27.73
C GLY A 216 -12.69 0.86 29.10
N GLY A 217 -12.70 -0.27 29.56
CA GLY A 217 -11.79 -0.65 30.65
C GLY A 217 -10.35 -0.66 30.23
N GLY A 218 -9.96 0.16 29.23
CA GLY A 218 -8.64 0.16 28.68
C GLY A 218 -7.59 0.48 29.68
N SER A 219 -6.74 -0.48 29.97
CA SER A 219 -5.51 -0.23 30.68
C SER A 219 -4.48 0.33 29.71
N GLY A 220 -3.90 1.43 30.04
CA GLY A 220 -2.71 1.89 29.36
C GLY A 220 -2.93 2.78 28.15
N GLY A 221 -3.66 3.83 28.34
CA GLY A 221 -3.56 4.99 27.49
C GLY A 221 -4.21 4.85 26.13
N GLY A 222 -5.47 4.57 26.11
CA GLY A 222 -6.25 4.66 24.91
C GLY A 222 -7.09 3.44 24.64
N GLY A 223 -7.83 3.00 25.62
CA GLY A 223 -8.91 2.06 25.42
C GLY A 223 -9.91 2.63 24.44
N SER A 224 -10.35 1.81 23.51
CA SER A 224 -11.41 2.19 22.60
C SER A 224 -12.70 2.38 23.38
N ASP A 225 -13.20 3.60 23.35
CA ASP A 225 -14.53 3.92 23.84
C ASP A 225 -15.57 3.41 22.82
N TYR A 226 -15.89 2.14 22.90
CA TYR A 226 -17.09 1.64 22.22
C TYR A 226 -18.28 1.93 23.13
N LYS A 227 -18.97 2.99 22.83
CA LYS A 227 -20.34 3.13 23.29
C LYS A 227 -21.20 2.37 22.31
N ASP A 228 -21.84 1.32 22.78
CA ASP A 228 -22.97 0.77 22.06
C ASP A 228 -24.05 1.84 22.02
N ASP A 229 -24.20 2.48 20.87
CA ASP A 229 -25.34 3.34 20.57
C ASP A 229 -26.57 2.49 20.17
N ASP A 230 -26.76 1.36 20.81
CA ASP A 230 -27.94 0.53 20.65
C ASP A 230 -28.86 0.69 21.87
N ASP A 231 -29.33 1.91 22.08
CA ASP A 231 -30.54 2.17 22.86
C ASP A 231 -31.34 3.27 22.20
N LYS A 232 -32.08 2.89 21.14
CA LYS A 232 -33.38 3.47 20.81
C LYS A 232 -34.12 2.64 19.81
#